data_9949b0776181ec95b9b28775a77850c4
#
_entry.id   9949b0776181ec95b9b28775a77850c4
#
_cell.length_a   1.000
_cell.length_b   1.000
_cell.length_c   1.000
_cell.angle_alpha   90.00
_cell.angle_beta   90.00
_cell.angle_gamma   90.00
#
_symmetry.space_group_name_H-M   'P 1'
#
loop_
_entity.id
_entity.type
_entity.pdbx_description
1 polymer ?
#
loop_
_entity_poly.entity_id
_entity_poly.type
_entity_poly.pdbx_seq_one_letter_code
_entity_poly.pdbx_strand_id
1 'polypeptide(L)'
;MEYALTTNDLTKRYKSFYALNGVSMHVPKGAIYGFVGKNGAGKTTLIRLICGLQNPTSGDYSLYGIKNTEKEILKSRRRMGAVVETPSIYLDMTARENLKQQYLVLGLPSFDGIDDILKLIGLDHTGKKKAKNFSLGMKQRLGIGIALCGDPDFLVLDEPANGLDPQGIVEIRELILKLNRERQITVLISSHILDELSKFSTHYGFIDKGRIIKEISAKELEAVCRKSVRLEVSDIRALTLILDDMKLEYSVLSDTQADIYSKVSVSSLVSKLSEVGCEVLSMRENDESLESYYINLMGGGRNA
;
A
#
# COMPACT_ATOMS: atom_id res chain seq x y z
N MET A 1 15.85 -7.67 -8.95
CA MET A 1 14.51 -7.03 -8.97
C MET A 1 14.70 -5.61 -9.47
N GLU A 2 13.89 -5.13 -10.42
CA GLU A 2 13.97 -3.74 -10.88
C GLU A 2 13.01 -2.87 -10.06
N TYR A 3 13.45 -1.66 -9.68
CA TYR A 3 12.67 -0.72 -8.91
C TYR A 3 12.21 0.47 -9.76
N ALA A 4 10.98 0.91 -9.57
CA ALA A 4 10.46 2.16 -10.14
C ALA A 4 10.93 3.36 -9.32
N LEU A 5 11.00 3.19 -7.98
CA LEU A 5 11.50 4.19 -7.04
C LEU A 5 12.41 3.53 -6.01
N THR A 6 13.52 4.17 -5.72
CA THR A 6 14.34 3.90 -4.52
C THR A 6 14.63 5.21 -3.80
N THR A 7 14.69 5.19 -2.48
CA THR A 7 15.18 6.32 -1.68
C THR A 7 16.34 5.85 -0.83
N ASN A 8 17.31 6.72 -0.58
CA ASN A 8 18.50 6.42 0.18
C ASN A 8 18.75 7.54 1.19
N ASP A 9 18.54 7.25 2.48
CA ASP A 9 18.65 8.17 3.61
C ASP A 9 17.95 9.51 3.38
N LEU A 10 16.81 9.47 2.65
CA LEU A 10 16.08 10.65 2.22
C LEU A 10 15.55 11.43 3.42
N THR A 11 16.01 12.67 3.56
CA THR A 11 15.69 13.52 4.70
C THR A 11 15.07 14.84 4.26
N LYS A 12 14.00 15.24 4.95
CA LYS A 12 13.39 16.56 4.80
C LYS A 12 13.19 17.20 6.16
N ARG A 13 13.85 18.34 6.38
CA ARG A 13 13.77 19.12 7.61
C ARG A 13 13.15 20.50 7.34
N TYR A 14 12.21 20.88 8.16
CA TYR A 14 11.62 22.23 8.21
C TYR A 14 12.05 22.88 9.53
N LYS A 15 12.99 23.82 9.48
CA LYS A 15 13.60 24.43 10.69
C LYS A 15 14.15 23.34 11.63
N SER A 16 13.53 23.15 12.80
CA SER A 16 13.90 22.11 13.78
C SER A 16 13.16 20.79 13.63
N PHE A 17 12.10 20.74 12.79
CA PHE A 17 11.26 19.57 12.63
C PHE A 17 11.70 18.69 11.45
N TYR A 18 11.91 17.41 11.69
CA TYR A 18 12.18 16.41 10.66
C TYR A 18 10.87 15.80 10.19
N ALA A 19 10.44 16.16 8.98
CA ALA A 19 9.28 15.51 8.35
C ALA A 19 9.63 14.14 7.76
N LEU A 20 10.87 13.99 7.27
CA LEU A 20 11.50 12.71 6.92
C LEU A 20 12.91 12.71 7.52
N ASN A 21 13.34 11.55 8.04
CA ASN A 21 14.58 11.39 8.74
C ASN A 21 15.27 10.09 8.36
N GLY A 22 16.06 10.09 7.28
CA GLY A 22 16.79 8.92 6.79
C GLY A 22 15.88 7.84 6.21
N VAL A 23 14.94 8.22 5.31
CA VAL A 23 14.00 7.28 4.70
C VAL A 23 14.68 6.54 3.56
N SER A 24 14.81 5.22 3.70
CA SER A 24 15.26 4.30 2.65
C SER A 24 14.15 3.32 2.34
N MET A 25 13.66 3.30 1.08
CA MET A 25 12.56 2.44 0.64
C MET A 25 12.73 2.04 -0.83
N HIS A 26 12.01 0.96 -1.22
CA HIS A 26 12.17 0.32 -2.51
C HIS A 26 10.81 -0.07 -3.09
N VAL A 27 10.39 0.60 -4.16
CA VAL A 27 9.14 0.28 -4.87
C VAL A 27 9.44 -0.57 -6.09
N PRO A 28 9.12 -1.88 -6.09
CA PRO A 28 9.36 -2.74 -7.24
C PRO A 28 8.51 -2.32 -8.45
N LYS A 29 9.05 -2.47 -9.66
CA LYS A 29 8.26 -2.29 -10.88
C LYS A 29 7.10 -3.26 -10.94
N GLY A 30 5.94 -2.79 -11.39
CA GLY A 30 4.71 -3.57 -11.49
C GLY A 30 4.03 -3.83 -10.15
N ALA A 31 4.58 -3.35 -9.02
CA ALA A 31 3.95 -3.50 -7.72
C ALA A 31 2.82 -2.48 -7.52
N ILE A 32 1.84 -2.86 -6.71
CA ILE A 32 0.98 -1.93 -5.98
C ILE A 32 1.59 -1.81 -4.58
N TYR A 33 2.27 -0.70 -4.33
CA TYR A 33 2.99 -0.46 -3.08
C TYR A 33 2.16 0.41 -2.14
N GLY A 34 1.67 -0.17 -1.05
CA GLY A 34 0.94 0.51 0.02
C GLY A 34 1.90 1.23 0.97
N PHE A 35 1.82 2.55 1.03
CA PHE A 35 2.63 3.37 1.94
C PHE A 35 1.79 3.78 3.16
N VAL A 36 1.96 3.04 4.26
CA VAL A 36 1.09 3.06 5.44
C VAL A 36 1.70 3.88 6.56
N GLY A 37 0.93 4.78 7.14
CA GLY A 37 1.37 5.56 8.29
C GLY A 37 0.30 6.52 8.80
N LYS A 38 0.36 6.90 10.07
CA LYS A 38 -0.54 7.87 10.68
C LYS A 38 -0.48 9.24 9.99
N ASN A 39 -1.49 10.06 10.21
CA ASN A 39 -1.45 11.45 9.76
C ASN A 39 -0.23 12.16 10.40
N GLY A 40 0.50 12.91 9.57
CA GLY A 40 1.74 13.55 9.98
C GLY A 40 2.99 12.65 10.01
N ALA A 41 2.90 11.36 9.64
CA ALA A 41 4.05 10.46 9.62
C ALA A 41 5.10 10.78 8.53
N GLY A 42 4.77 11.66 7.55
CA GLY A 42 5.69 12.07 6.49
C GLY A 42 5.30 11.61 5.08
N LYS A 43 4.16 10.90 4.91
CA LYS A 43 3.72 10.33 3.62
C LYS A 43 3.67 11.38 2.49
N THR A 44 2.87 12.42 2.66
CA THR A 44 2.74 13.51 1.67
C THR A 44 4.07 14.22 1.43
N THR A 45 4.92 14.36 2.45
CA THR A 45 6.25 14.97 2.29
C THR A 45 7.13 14.12 1.36
N LEU A 46 7.16 12.81 1.54
CA LEU A 46 7.90 11.91 0.64
C LEU A 46 7.35 12.01 -0.78
N ILE A 47 6.04 11.95 -0.95
CA ILE A 47 5.38 12.07 -2.24
C ILE A 47 5.74 13.39 -2.93
N ARG A 48 5.72 14.51 -2.22
CA ARG A 48 6.13 15.82 -2.77
C ARG A 48 7.60 15.85 -3.23
N LEU A 49 8.50 15.16 -2.52
CA LEU A 49 9.91 15.07 -2.92
C LEU A 49 10.07 14.28 -4.22
N ILE A 50 9.48 13.08 -4.30
CA ILE A 50 9.64 12.22 -5.49
C ILE A 50 8.94 12.83 -6.72
N CYS A 51 7.84 13.54 -6.54
CA CYS A 51 7.19 14.31 -7.59
C CYS A 51 7.99 15.57 -8.02
N GLY A 52 9.05 15.91 -7.30
CA GLY A 52 9.86 17.10 -7.59
C GLY A 52 9.20 18.41 -7.20
N LEU A 53 8.15 18.39 -6.39
CA LEU A 53 7.48 19.59 -5.86
C LEU A 53 8.29 20.26 -4.74
N GLN A 54 9.24 19.53 -4.15
CA GLN A 54 10.17 19.99 -3.13
C GLN A 54 11.52 19.31 -3.31
N ASN A 55 12.58 19.94 -2.77
CA ASN A 55 13.91 19.34 -2.71
C ASN A 55 14.16 18.68 -1.35
N PRO A 56 14.88 17.55 -1.29
CA PRO A 56 15.34 16.98 -0.03
C PRO A 56 16.33 17.92 0.68
N THR A 57 16.46 17.75 2.00
CA THR A 57 17.49 18.42 2.79
C THR A 57 18.81 17.65 2.71
N SER A 58 18.75 16.31 2.68
CA SER A 58 19.88 15.41 2.45
C SER A 58 19.37 14.05 1.97
N GLY A 59 20.29 13.17 1.58
CA GLY A 59 19.95 11.92 0.92
C GLY A 59 19.48 12.10 -0.52
N ASP A 60 19.17 11.01 -1.19
CA ASP A 60 18.74 11.02 -2.58
C ASP A 60 17.60 10.03 -2.83
N TYR A 61 16.97 10.16 -4.00
CA TYR A 61 16.06 9.14 -4.53
C TYR A 61 16.34 8.94 -6.02
N SER A 62 15.98 7.77 -6.52
CA SER A 62 16.09 7.45 -7.93
C SER A 62 14.75 7.00 -8.48
N LEU A 63 14.42 7.47 -9.68
CA LEU A 63 13.29 6.97 -10.48
C LEU A 63 13.88 6.16 -11.65
N TYR A 64 13.55 4.87 -11.69
CA TYR A 64 14.08 3.93 -12.70
C TYR A 64 15.62 3.92 -12.76
N GLY A 65 16.26 4.04 -11.59
CA GLY A 65 17.72 4.09 -11.46
C GLY A 65 18.36 5.45 -11.73
N ILE A 66 17.62 6.45 -12.21
CA ILE A 66 18.12 7.82 -12.42
C ILE A 66 17.94 8.63 -11.14
N LYS A 67 19.04 9.17 -10.60
CA LYS A 67 19.04 9.96 -9.37
C LYS A 67 18.38 11.33 -9.54
N ASN A 68 17.76 11.81 -8.47
CA ASN A 68 17.15 13.15 -8.43
C ASN A 68 18.13 14.31 -8.63
N THR A 69 19.43 14.05 -8.52
CA THR A 69 20.52 15.02 -8.78
C THR A 69 20.95 15.07 -10.25
N GLU A 70 20.53 14.09 -11.05
CA GLU A 70 20.87 14.01 -12.47
C GLU A 70 19.86 14.78 -13.33
N LYS A 71 20.30 15.35 -14.45
CA LYS A 71 19.42 16.12 -15.35
C LYS A 71 18.35 15.24 -16.00
N GLU A 72 18.66 13.98 -16.21
CA GLU A 72 17.83 12.94 -16.80
C GLU A 72 16.61 12.61 -15.95
N ILE A 73 16.58 12.97 -14.66
CA ILE A 73 15.44 12.79 -13.76
C ILE A 73 14.14 13.39 -14.31
N LEU A 74 14.23 14.47 -15.09
CA LEU A 74 13.07 15.08 -15.72
C LEU A 74 12.40 14.14 -16.74
N LYS A 75 13.18 13.31 -17.44
CA LYS A 75 12.63 12.28 -18.34
C LYS A 75 11.93 11.17 -17.57
N SER A 76 12.52 10.75 -16.45
CA SER A 76 11.89 9.76 -15.55
C SER A 76 10.60 10.26 -14.95
N ARG A 77 10.53 11.54 -14.54
CA ARG A 77 9.31 12.14 -14.02
C ARG A 77 8.18 12.27 -15.05
N ARG A 78 8.49 12.39 -16.35
CA ARG A 78 7.46 12.37 -17.41
C ARG A 78 6.75 11.01 -17.54
N ARG A 79 7.36 9.95 -17.02
CA ARG A 79 6.77 8.60 -16.95
C ARG A 79 5.91 8.40 -15.69
N MET A 80 5.77 9.42 -14.88
CA MET A 80 5.05 9.36 -13.61
C MET A 80 3.80 10.25 -13.68
N GLY A 81 2.65 9.70 -13.33
CA GLY A 81 1.43 10.43 -13.02
C GLY A 81 1.27 10.56 -11.50
N ALA A 82 0.75 11.68 -11.02
CA ALA A 82 0.57 11.87 -9.59
C ALA A 82 -0.73 12.61 -9.24
N VAL A 83 -1.38 12.17 -8.16
CA VAL A 83 -2.43 12.91 -7.47
C VAL A 83 -1.95 13.14 -6.04
N VAL A 84 -1.64 14.39 -5.71
CA VAL A 84 -1.08 14.78 -4.40
C VAL A 84 -2.12 15.59 -3.64
N GLU A 85 -2.56 15.07 -2.49
CA GLU A 85 -3.64 15.64 -1.66
C GLU A 85 -4.98 15.71 -2.42
N THR A 86 -5.35 16.87 -2.95
CA THR A 86 -6.60 17.05 -3.69
C THR A 86 -6.35 17.09 -5.20
N PRO A 87 -7.21 16.45 -6.01
CA PRO A 87 -7.09 16.51 -7.47
C PRO A 87 -7.17 17.94 -7.97
N SER A 88 -6.19 18.34 -8.77
CA SER A 88 -6.17 19.65 -9.44
C SER A 88 -7.10 19.63 -10.65
N ILE A 89 -8.38 19.98 -10.47
CA ILE A 89 -9.41 19.97 -11.50
C ILE A 89 -10.02 21.35 -11.71
N TYR A 90 -10.35 21.67 -12.96
CA TYR A 90 -11.10 22.87 -13.31
C TYR A 90 -12.59 22.61 -13.07
N LEU A 91 -13.15 23.17 -12.00
CA LEU A 91 -14.50 22.90 -11.52
C LEU A 91 -15.59 23.31 -12.51
N ASP A 92 -15.36 24.36 -13.32
CA ASP A 92 -16.30 24.87 -14.33
C ASP A 92 -16.17 24.19 -15.70
N MET A 93 -15.31 23.18 -15.80
CA MET A 93 -15.12 22.33 -16.98
C MET A 93 -15.76 20.96 -16.80
N THR A 94 -16.11 20.31 -17.91
CA THR A 94 -16.50 18.89 -17.95
C THR A 94 -15.31 17.98 -17.72
N ALA A 95 -15.53 16.66 -17.52
CA ALA A 95 -14.44 15.70 -17.43
C ALA A 95 -13.56 15.72 -18.69
N ARG A 96 -14.17 15.72 -19.87
CA ARG A 96 -13.48 15.79 -21.16
C ARG A 96 -12.63 17.06 -21.31
N GLU A 97 -13.17 18.21 -20.95
CA GLU A 97 -12.44 19.49 -21.02
C GLU A 97 -11.24 19.51 -20.06
N ASN A 98 -11.37 18.96 -18.85
CA ASN A 98 -10.27 18.82 -17.92
C ASN A 98 -9.13 17.95 -18.50
N LEU A 99 -9.46 16.79 -19.08
CA LEU A 99 -8.46 15.94 -19.74
C LEU A 99 -7.82 16.66 -20.93
N LYS A 100 -8.62 17.37 -21.75
CA LYS A 100 -8.10 18.15 -22.88
C LYS A 100 -7.11 19.23 -22.43
N GLN A 101 -7.40 19.93 -21.31
CA GLN A 101 -6.44 20.89 -20.73
C GLN A 101 -5.12 20.22 -20.36
N GLN A 102 -5.17 19.04 -19.73
CA GLN A 102 -3.97 18.30 -19.37
C GLN A 102 -3.16 17.87 -20.61
N TYR A 103 -3.82 17.42 -21.67
CA TYR A 103 -3.16 17.11 -22.95
C TYR A 103 -2.43 18.33 -23.51
N LEU A 104 -3.05 19.51 -23.47
CA LEU A 104 -2.40 20.76 -23.89
C LEU A 104 -1.20 21.13 -23.04
N VAL A 105 -1.32 20.98 -21.70
CA VAL A 105 -0.20 21.25 -20.76
C VAL A 105 0.98 20.33 -21.02
N LEU A 106 0.71 19.04 -21.33
CA LEU A 106 1.75 18.06 -21.65
C LEU A 106 2.32 18.21 -23.08
N GLY A 107 1.69 19.04 -23.93
CA GLY A 107 2.10 19.19 -25.33
C GLY A 107 1.86 17.95 -26.18
N LEU A 108 0.83 17.15 -25.86
CA LEU A 108 0.51 15.93 -26.59
C LEU A 108 -0.09 16.27 -27.98
N PRO A 109 0.29 15.53 -29.05
CA PRO A 109 0.00 15.90 -30.43
C PRO A 109 -1.47 15.71 -30.84
N SER A 110 -2.22 14.85 -30.13
CA SER A 110 -3.63 14.59 -30.41
C SER A 110 -4.43 14.39 -29.12
N PHE A 111 -5.76 14.37 -29.24
CA PHE A 111 -6.69 14.14 -28.13
C PHE A 111 -7.35 12.74 -28.18
N ASP A 112 -6.84 11.83 -29.00
CA ASP A 112 -7.49 10.55 -29.31
C ASP A 112 -7.64 9.63 -28.10
N GLY A 113 -6.72 9.71 -27.12
CA GLY A 113 -6.76 8.91 -25.89
C GLY A 113 -7.79 9.35 -24.83
N ILE A 114 -8.45 10.51 -25.02
CA ILE A 114 -9.36 11.06 -24.00
C ILE A 114 -10.57 10.16 -23.76
N ASP A 115 -11.16 9.59 -24.80
CA ASP A 115 -12.32 8.71 -24.67
C ASP A 115 -11.99 7.42 -23.93
N ASP A 116 -10.82 6.87 -24.17
CA ASP A 116 -10.34 5.67 -23.48
C ASP A 116 -10.07 5.95 -22.00
N ILE A 117 -9.49 7.12 -21.69
CA ILE A 117 -9.30 7.52 -20.29
C ILE A 117 -10.67 7.72 -19.62
N LEU A 118 -11.64 8.40 -20.27
CA LEU A 118 -12.98 8.61 -19.71
C LEU A 118 -13.69 7.28 -19.41
N LYS A 119 -13.62 6.31 -20.33
CA LYS A 119 -14.15 4.95 -20.13
C LYS A 119 -13.43 4.24 -18.98
N LEU A 120 -12.10 4.34 -18.94
CA LEU A 120 -11.28 3.70 -17.92
C LEU A 120 -11.62 4.17 -16.51
N ILE A 121 -11.81 5.49 -16.32
CA ILE A 121 -12.18 6.09 -15.04
C ILE A 121 -13.69 6.10 -14.78
N GLY A 122 -14.52 5.56 -15.70
CA GLY A 122 -15.97 5.46 -15.58
C GLY A 122 -16.67 6.81 -15.57
N LEU A 123 -16.19 7.78 -16.35
CA LEU A 123 -16.79 9.12 -16.47
C LEU A 123 -17.24 9.47 -17.91
N ASP A 124 -17.25 8.51 -18.81
CA ASP A 124 -17.70 8.65 -20.21
C ASP A 124 -19.18 9.05 -20.34
N HIS A 125 -20.01 8.61 -19.38
CA HIS A 125 -21.44 8.93 -19.31
C HIS A 125 -21.75 10.35 -18.80
N THR A 126 -20.77 11.12 -18.32
CA THR A 126 -21.01 12.42 -17.66
C THR A 126 -21.36 13.55 -18.62
N GLY A 127 -21.04 13.39 -19.91
CA GLY A 127 -21.38 14.32 -20.98
C GLY A 127 -21.02 15.78 -20.68
N LYS A 128 -22.04 16.65 -20.64
CA LYS A 128 -21.89 18.10 -20.39
C LYS A 128 -21.87 18.47 -18.90
N LYS A 129 -21.96 17.51 -17.97
CA LYS A 129 -21.94 17.78 -16.53
C LYS A 129 -20.58 18.36 -16.12
N LYS A 130 -20.58 19.51 -15.43
CA LYS A 130 -19.36 20.19 -14.96
C LYS A 130 -18.82 19.52 -13.69
N ALA A 131 -17.51 19.52 -13.53
CA ALA A 131 -16.80 18.87 -12.41
C ALA A 131 -17.19 19.42 -11.04
N LYS A 132 -17.66 20.66 -10.91
CA LYS A 132 -18.21 21.20 -9.65
C LYS A 132 -19.40 20.39 -9.12
N ASN A 133 -20.17 19.76 -10.00
CA ASN A 133 -21.34 18.95 -9.68
C ASN A 133 -21.01 17.44 -9.53
N PHE A 134 -19.73 17.07 -9.55
CA PHE A 134 -19.29 15.71 -9.34
C PHE A 134 -19.28 15.37 -7.83
N SER A 135 -19.57 14.11 -7.50
CA SER A 135 -19.29 13.58 -6.18
C SER A 135 -17.79 13.58 -5.89
N LEU A 136 -17.39 13.42 -4.64
CA LEU A 136 -15.98 13.34 -4.27
C LEU A 136 -15.27 12.19 -5.03
N GLY A 137 -15.89 11.01 -5.10
CA GLY A 137 -15.37 9.86 -5.85
C GLY A 137 -15.22 10.14 -7.36
N MET A 138 -16.18 10.83 -7.98
CA MET A 138 -16.03 11.27 -9.38
C MET A 138 -14.88 12.25 -9.56
N LYS A 139 -14.66 13.16 -8.62
CA LYS A 139 -13.52 14.09 -8.64
C LYS A 139 -12.20 13.35 -8.48
N GLN A 140 -12.12 12.39 -7.57
CA GLN A 140 -10.93 11.55 -7.39
C GLN A 140 -10.61 10.76 -8.67
N ARG A 141 -11.60 10.10 -9.27
CA ARG A 141 -11.42 9.37 -10.54
C ARG A 141 -10.99 10.29 -11.67
N LEU A 142 -11.53 11.51 -11.75
CA LEU A 142 -11.09 12.51 -12.74
C LEU A 142 -9.63 12.91 -12.50
N GLY A 143 -9.20 13.11 -11.24
CA GLY A 143 -7.82 13.39 -10.88
C GLY A 143 -6.86 12.28 -11.32
N ILE A 144 -7.26 11.01 -11.10
CA ILE A 144 -6.50 9.86 -11.61
C ILE A 144 -6.46 9.87 -13.14
N GLY A 145 -7.58 10.18 -13.81
CA GLY A 145 -7.62 10.32 -15.27
C GLY A 145 -6.67 11.40 -15.79
N ILE A 146 -6.58 12.54 -15.12
CA ILE A 146 -5.62 13.61 -15.44
C ILE A 146 -4.18 13.11 -15.27
N ALA A 147 -3.88 12.37 -14.20
CA ALA A 147 -2.57 11.77 -13.98
C ALA A 147 -2.19 10.74 -15.05
N LEU A 148 -3.17 10.10 -15.70
CA LEU A 148 -2.97 9.11 -16.76
C LEU A 148 -2.74 9.72 -18.17
N CYS A 149 -2.97 11.02 -18.38
CA CYS A 149 -2.89 11.64 -19.71
C CYS A 149 -1.52 11.52 -20.40
N GLY A 150 -0.44 11.39 -19.65
CA GLY A 150 0.92 11.22 -20.16
C GLY A 150 1.33 9.76 -20.41
N ASP A 151 0.39 8.82 -20.35
CA ASP A 151 0.62 7.38 -20.40
C ASP A 151 1.74 6.92 -19.45
N PRO A 152 1.60 7.21 -18.15
CA PRO A 152 2.63 6.88 -17.17
C PRO A 152 2.69 5.37 -16.91
N ASP A 153 3.89 4.88 -16.62
CA ASP A 153 4.10 3.53 -16.08
C ASP A 153 4.31 3.50 -14.55
N PHE A 154 4.28 4.67 -13.91
CA PHE A 154 4.27 4.83 -12.45
C PHE A 154 3.23 5.86 -12.02
N LEU A 155 2.33 5.44 -11.15
CA LEU A 155 1.25 6.27 -10.61
C LEU A 155 1.45 6.47 -9.11
N VAL A 156 1.42 7.73 -8.66
CA VAL A 156 1.57 8.10 -7.24
C VAL A 156 0.27 8.73 -6.76
N LEU A 157 -0.34 8.13 -5.74
CA LEU A 157 -1.64 8.51 -5.21
C LEU A 157 -1.53 8.80 -3.70
N ASP A 158 -1.77 10.05 -3.31
CA ASP A 158 -1.74 10.46 -1.91
C ASP A 158 -3.15 10.45 -1.32
N GLU A 159 -3.43 9.48 -0.45
CA GLU A 159 -4.71 9.28 0.26
C GLU A 159 -5.95 9.31 -0.69
N PRO A 160 -5.97 8.59 -1.83
CA PRO A 160 -7.01 8.75 -2.86
C PRO A 160 -8.40 8.31 -2.42
N ALA A 161 -8.51 7.49 -1.37
CA ALA A 161 -9.78 7.00 -0.81
C ALA A 161 -10.31 7.88 0.34
N ASN A 162 -9.53 8.88 0.78
CA ASN A 162 -9.88 9.68 1.97
C ASN A 162 -11.20 10.45 1.77
N GLY A 163 -12.13 10.27 2.71
CA GLY A 163 -13.45 10.94 2.70
C GLY A 163 -14.46 10.37 1.69
N LEU A 164 -14.14 9.27 1.02
CA LEU A 164 -15.08 8.58 0.15
C LEU A 164 -16.05 7.71 0.96
N ASP A 165 -17.24 7.51 0.40
CA ASP A 165 -18.17 6.49 0.86
C ASP A 165 -17.65 5.07 0.52
N PRO A 166 -18.18 4.00 1.13
CA PRO A 166 -17.72 2.64 0.88
C PRO A 166 -17.74 2.23 -0.61
N GLN A 167 -18.73 2.70 -1.37
CA GLN A 167 -18.82 2.43 -2.80
C GLN A 167 -17.68 3.11 -3.57
N GLY A 168 -17.39 4.39 -3.26
CA GLY A 168 -16.30 5.14 -3.87
C GLY A 168 -14.92 4.52 -3.60
N ILE A 169 -14.71 3.97 -2.38
CA ILE A 169 -13.49 3.24 -2.04
C ILE A 169 -13.32 2.00 -2.94
N VAL A 170 -14.41 1.24 -3.13
CA VAL A 170 -14.40 0.06 -4.02
C VAL A 170 -14.08 0.47 -5.45
N GLU A 171 -14.70 1.54 -5.97
CA GLU A 171 -14.47 2.03 -7.34
C GLU A 171 -13.02 2.45 -7.57
N ILE A 172 -12.40 3.16 -6.62
CA ILE A 172 -10.97 3.54 -6.70
C ILE A 172 -10.08 2.29 -6.66
N ARG A 173 -10.36 1.33 -5.79
CA ARG A 173 -9.61 0.08 -5.71
C ARG A 173 -9.66 -0.70 -7.02
N GLU A 174 -10.84 -0.91 -7.58
CA GLU A 174 -11.01 -1.63 -8.84
C GLU A 174 -10.30 -0.91 -10.00
N LEU A 175 -10.34 0.42 -10.04
CA LEU A 175 -9.58 1.21 -11.00
C LEU A 175 -8.07 0.97 -10.87
N ILE A 176 -7.51 1.02 -9.66
CA ILE A 176 -6.08 0.77 -9.41
C ILE A 176 -5.69 -0.65 -9.83
N LEU A 177 -6.49 -1.66 -9.44
CA LEU A 177 -6.26 -3.05 -9.85
C LEU A 177 -6.27 -3.22 -11.36
N LYS A 178 -7.22 -2.58 -12.05
CA LYS A 178 -7.33 -2.61 -13.50
C LYS A 178 -6.10 -1.98 -14.16
N LEU A 179 -5.68 -0.80 -13.69
CA LEU A 179 -4.48 -0.12 -14.19
C LEU A 179 -3.21 -0.98 -14.03
N ASN A 180 -3.05 -1.61 -12.87
CA ASN A 180 -1.90 -2.47 -12.62
C ASN A 180 -1.92 -3.73 -13.49
N ARG A 181 -3.07 -4.43 -13.58
CA ARG A 181 -3.19 -5.71 -14.32
C ARG A 181 -3.12 -5.52 -15.84
N GLU A 182 -3.87 -4.55 -16.38
CA GLU A 182 -4.04 -4.39 -17.83
C GLU A 182 -2.92 -3.55 -18.45
N ARG A 183 -2.39 -2.57 -17.72
CA ARG A 183 -1.37 -1.63 -18.22
C ARG A 183 -0.01 -1.78 -17.56
N GLN A 184 0.15 -2.72 -16.62
CA GLN A 184 1.38 -2.97 -15.86
C GLN A 184 1.92 -1.72 -15.15
N ILE A 185 1.04 -0.78 -14.79
CA ILE A 185 1.41 0.44 -14.09
C ILE A 185 1.85 0.09 -12.67
N THR A 186 3.03 0.54 -12.28
CA THR A 186 3.46 0.53 -10.88
C THR A 186 2.65 1.58 -10.11
N VAL A 187 2.16 1.26 -8.92
CA VAL A 187 1.38 2.21 -8.12
C VAL A 187 2.00 2.38 -6.74
N LEU A 188 2.27 3.61 -6.35
CA LEU A 188 2.56 3.99 -4.97
C LEU A 188 1.31 4.69 -4.42
N ILE A 189 0.69 4.10 -3.41
CA ILE A 189 -0.52 4.63 -2.80
C ILE A 189 -0.32 4.81 -1.30
N SER A 190 -0.52 6.04 -0.81
CA SER A 190 -0.51 6.31 0.62
C SER A 190 -1.88 6.11 1.25
N SER A 191 -1.92 5.57 2.46
CA SER A 191 -3.10 5.54 3.31
C SER A 191 -2.71 5.49 4.79
N HIS A 192 -3.61 5.93 5.65
CA HIS A 192 -3.53 5.70 7.08
C HIS A 192 -4.35 4.48 7.53
N ILE A 193 -5.08 3.83 6.62
CA ILE A 193 -5.95 2.67 6.86
C ILE A 193 -5.33 1.44 6.16
N LEU A 194 -4.73 0.54 6.95
CA LEU A 194 -4.07 -0.66 6.43
C LEU A 194 -5.07 -1.61 5.77
N ASP A 195 -6.25 -1.78 6.35
CA ASP A 195 -7.30 -2.68 5.85
C ASP A 195 -7.75 -2.37 4.42
N GLU A 196 -7.75 -1.10 4.03
CA GLU A 196 -8.07 -0.73 2.65
C GLU A 196 -6.99 -1.22 1.69
N LEU A 197 -5.72 -1.00 2.04
CA LEU A 197 -4.58 -1.37 1.21
C LEU A 197 -4.35 -2.89 1.17
N SER A 198 -4.67 -3.61 2.23
CA SER A 198 -4.47 -5.06 2.34
C SER A 198 -5.23 -5.85 1.28
N LYS A 199 -6.33 -5.28 0.77
CA LYS A 199 -7.19 -5.93 -0.23
C LYS A 199 -6.59 -5.97 -1.63
N PHE A 200 -5.52 -5.21 -1.91
CA PHE A 200 -4.99 -5.12 -3.26
C PHE A 200 -3.49 -4.78 -3.38
N SER A 201 -2.84 -4.35 -2.31
CA SER A 201 -1.40 -4.06 -2.34
C SER A 201 -0.57 -5.34 -2.39
N THR A 202 0.53 -5.30 -3.12
CA THR A 202 1.50 -6.40 -3.24
C THR A 202 2.70 -6.23 -2.32
N HIS A 203 3.00 -4.99 -1.93
CA HIS A 203 4.08 -4.61 -1.03
C HIS A 203 3.64 -3.47 -0.12
N TYR A 204 4.28 -3.36 1.03
CA TYR A 204 3.98 -2.34 2.03
C TYR A 204 5.26 -1.69 2.54
N GLY A 205 5.20 -0.38 2.75
CA GLY A 205 6.16 0.39 3.52
C GLY A 205 5.45 1.07 4.69
N PHE A 206 5.87 0.75 5.91
CA PHE A 206 5.32 1.36 7.12
C PHE A 206 6.20 2.52 7.55
N ILE A 207 5.59 3.72 7.69
CA ILE A 207 6.28 4.92 8.12
C ILE A 207 5.71 5.45 9.43
N ASP A 208 6.58 5.81 10.38
CA ASP A 208 6.22 6.56 11.57
C ASP A 208 7.28 7.63 11.85
N LYS A 209 6.82 8.82 12.27
CA LYS A 209 7.69 9.96 12.63
C LYS A 209 8.82 10.23 11.64
N GLY A 210 8.51 10.12 10.35
CA GLY A 210 9.44 10.37 9.26
C GLY A 210 10.49 9.27 9.03
N ARG A 211 10.31 8.05 9.56
CA ARG A 211 11.21 6.90 9.37
C ARG A 211 10.45 5.70 8.84
N ILE A 212 11.07 4.94 7.95
CA ILE A 212 10.57 3.60 7.59
C ILE A 212 10.81 2.67 8.78
N ILE A 213 9.74 2.05 9.24
CA ILE A 213 9.79 1.05 10.31
C ILE A 213 10.00 -0.34 9.71
N LYS A 214 9.30 -0.63 8.60
CA LYS A 214 9.34 -1.93 7.94
C LYS A 214 8.95 -1.80 6.46
N GLU A 215 9.63 -2.56 5.60
CA GLU A 215 9.13 -2.93 4.27
C GLU A 215 8.83 -4.43 4.27
N ILE A 216 7.72 -4.83 3.65
CA ILE A 216 7.28 -6.22 3.63
C ILE A 216 6.41 -6.50 2.40
N SER A 217 6.49 -7.69 1.82
CA SER A 217 5.55 -8.10 0.77
C SER A 217 4.21 -8.54 1.36
N ALA A 218 3.14 -8.54 0.54
CA ALA A 218 1.82 -9.02 0.95
C ALA A 218 1.88 -10.48 1.43
N LYS A 219 2.65 -11.32 0.76
CA LYS A 219 2.81 -12.73 1.13
C LYS A 219 3.46 -12.91 2.51
N GLU A 220 4.50 -12.13 2.80
CA GLU A 220 5.15 -12.15 4.11
C GLU A 220 4.22 -11.58 5.19
N LEU A 221 3.45 -10.53 4.88
CA LEU A 221 2.49 -9.94 5.80
C LEU A 221 1.35 -10.92 6.12
N GLU A 222 0.81 -11.60 5.10
CA GLU A 222 -0.19 -12.66 5.27
C GLU A 222 0.34 -13.82 6.13
N ALA A 223 1.60 -14.21 5.92
CA ALA A 223 2.23 -15.27 6.71
C ALA A 223 2.37 -14.90 8.20
N VAL A 224 2.70 -13.63 8.49
CA VAL A 224 2.81 -13.13 9.87
C VAL A 224 1.44 -12.98 10.54
N CYS A 225 0.42 -12.52 9.77
CA CYS A 225 -0.95 -12.30 10.27
C CYS A 225 -1.84 -13.55 10.15
N ARG A 226 -1.26 -14.71 9.86
CA ARG A 226 -2.02 -15.94 9.70
C ARG A 226 -2.61 -16.35 11.04
N LYS A 227 -3.95 -16.50 11.05
CA LYS A 227 -4.64 -17.01 12.23
C LYS A 227 -4.08 -18.36 12.65
N SER A 228 -3.72 -18.49 13.90
CA SER A 228 -3.25 -19.74 14.47
C SER A 228 -3.80 -19.94 15.89
N VAL A 229 -3.84 -21.18 16.30
CA VAL A 229 -4.05 -21.54 17.71
C VAL A 229 -2.70 -21.90 18.28
N ARG A 230 -2.17 -21.08 19.17
CA ARG A 230 -0.93 -21.38 19.91
C ARG A 230 -1.22 -22.33 21.06
N LEU A 231 -0.57 -23.47 21.03
CA LEU A 231 -0.61 -24.45 22.12
C LEU A 231 0.74 -24.51 22.81
N GLU A 232 0.70 -24.54 24.12
CA GLU A 232 1.83 -24.89 24.99
C GLU A 232 1.50 -26.19 25.68
N VAL A 233 2.40 -27.17 25.55
CA VAL A 233 2.21 -28.55 25.99
C VAL A 233 3.40 -29.06 26.80
N SER A 234 3.18 -30.12 27.56
CA SER A 234 4.26 -30.77 28.32
C SER A 234 5.23 -31.57 27.44
N ASP A 235 4.77 -32.06 26.27
CA ASP A 235 5.57 -32.81 25.30
C ASP A 235 5.24 -32.42 23.87
N ILE A 236 6.15 -31.68 23.23
CA ILE A 236 6.00 -31.19 21.86
C ILE A 236 6.02 -32.35 20.84
N ARG A 237 6.73 -33.46 21.13
CA ARG A 237 6.81 -34.59 20.21
C ARG A 237 5.48 -35.32 20.13
N ALA A 238 4.82 -35.51 21.28
CA ALA A 238 3.48 -36.10 21.33
C ALA A 238 2.48 -35.21 20.56
N LEU A 239 2.58 -33.88 20.72
CA LEU A 239 1.74 -32.95 19.96
C LEU A 239 1.96 -33.05 18.44
N THR A 240 3.20 -33.06 17.97
CA THR A 240 3.51 -33.11 16.54
C THR A 240 3.03 -34.40 15.89
N LEU A 241 3.16 -35.55 16.55
CA LEU A 241 2.64 -36.83 16.07
C LEU A 241 1.11 -36.81 15.89
N ILE A 242 0.39 -36.19 16.82
CA ILE A 242 -1.07 -36.05 16.74
C ILE A 242 -1.47 -35.10 15.63
N LEU A 243 -0.75 -33.97 15.47
CA LEU A 243 -1.04 -32.99 14.42
C LEU A 243 -0.79 -33.62 13.03
N ASP A 244 0.27 -34.43 12.87
CA ASP A 244 0.55 -35.15 11.63
C ASP A 244 -0.52 -36.21 11.33
N ASP A 245 -0.99 -36.98 12.31
CA ASP A 245 -2.09 -37.95 12.18
C ASP A 245 -3.39 -37.24 11.75
N MET A 246 -3.65 -36.06 12.31
CA MET A 246 -4.82 -35.26 11.96
C MET A 246 -4.63 -34.47 10.67
N LYS A 247 -3.47 -34.52 10.01
CA LYS A 247 -3.10 -33.77 8.81
C LYS A 247 -3.33 -32.25 8.96
N LEU A 248 -3.01 -31.72 10.12
CA LEU A 248 -3.12 -30.31 10.43
C LEU A 248 -1.83 -29.59 10.04
N GLU A 249 -1.96 -28.37 9.57
CA GLU A 249 -0.82 -27.52 9.26
C GLU A 249 -0.38 -26.77 10.53
N TYR A 250 0.89 -26.89 10.89
CA TYR A 250 1.46 -26.31 12.12
C TYR A 250 2.91 -25.88 11.94
N SER A 251 3.42 -25.10 12.88
CA SER A 251 4.86 -24.83 13.06
C SER A 251 5.24 -24.96 14.52
N VAL A 252 6.40 -25.60 14.77
CA VAL A 252 6.98 -25.70 16.12
C VAL A 252 7.78 -24.43 16.40
N LEU A 253 7.49 -23.78 17.53
CA LEU A 253 8.15 -22.54 17.95
C LEU A 253 9.24 -22.79 18.99
N SER A 254 9.04 -23.78 19.88
CA SER A 254 9.97 -24.16 20.93
C SER A 254 9.75 -25.61 21.34
N ASP A 255 10.51 -26.06 22.31
CA ASP A 255 10.39 -27.43 22.88
C ASP A 255 9.03 -27.70 23.57
N THR A 256 8.18 -26.66 23.75
CA THR A 256 6.89 -26.77 24.41
C THR A 256 5.77 -26.09 23.65
N GLN A 257 6.06 -25.33 22.58
CA GLN A 257 5.05 -24.49 21.90
C GLN A 257 4.98 -24.75 20.40
N ALA A 258 3.74 -24.80 19.87
CA ALA A 258 3.47 -24.84 18.44
C ALA A 258 2.27 -23.96 18.08
N ASP A 259 2.30 -23.40 16.86
CA ASP A 259 1.19 -22.69 16.22
C ASP A 259 0.49 -23.62 15.23
N ILE A 260 -0.82 -23.78 15.35
CA ILE A 260 -1.66 -24.61 14.48
C ILE A 260 -2.47 -23.66 13.59
N TYR A 261 -2.30 -23.78 12.27
CA TYR A 261 -2.93 -22.91 11.26
C TYR A 261 -4.24 -23.46 10.70
N SER A 262 -4.52 -24.73 10.93
CA SER A 262 -5.75 -25.36 10.49
C SER A 262 -6.88 -25.15 11.50
N LYS A 263 -8.13 -25.09 11.02
CA LYS A 263 -9.28 -25.15 11.92
C LYS A 263 -9.31 -26.52 12.60
N VAL A 264 -9.22 -26.53 13.91
CA VAL A 264 -9.24 -27.76 14.73
C VAL A 264 -10.36 -27.65 15.77
N SER A 265 -11.01 -28.80 16.02
CA SER A 265 -11.86 -28.92 17.20
C SER A 265 -10.96 -29.03 18.42
N VAL A 266 -10.98 -28.00 19.23
CA VAL A 266 -10.18 -27.93 20.47
C VAL A 266 -10.43 -29.11 21.38
N SER A 267 -11.71 -29.48 21.58
CA SER A 267 -12.07 -30.62 22.42
C SER A 267 -11.49 -31.95 21.90
N SER A 268 -11.52 -32.15 20.57
CA SER A 268 -10.95 -33.35 19.94
C SER A 268 -9.42 -33.42 20.10
N LEU A 269 -8.74 -32.27 19.93
CA LEU A 269 -7.28 -32.22 20.08
C LEU A 269 -6.85 -32.44 21.52
N VAL A 270 -7.51 -31.81 22.49
CA VAL A 270 -7.24 -31.95 23.92
C VAL A 270 -7.48 -33.43 24.36
N SER A 271 -8.58 -34.06 23.88
CA SER A 271 -8.84 -35.48 24.18
C SER A 271 -7.71 -36.38 23.71
N LYS A 272 -7.29 -36.25 22.44
CA LYS A 272 -6.18 -37.03 21.87
C LYS A 272 -4.86 -36.82 22.61
N LEU A 273 -4.54 -35.60 23.01
CA LEU A 273 -3.35 -35.27 23.78
C LEU A 273 -3.39 -35.94 25.17
N SER A 274 -4.55 -35.90 25.82
CA SER A 274 -4.73 -36.57 27.13
C SER A 274 -4.58 -38.09 27.06
N GLU A 275 -5.01 -38.74 25.97
CA GLU A 275 -4.88 -40.16 25.73
C GLU A 275 -3.41 -40.63 25.70
N VAL A 276 -2.50 -39.78 25.24
CA VAL A 276 -1.05 -40.04 25.19
C VAL A 276 -0.29 -39.45 26.37
N GLY A 277 -1.01 -38.90 27.37
CA GLY A 277 -0.39 -38.35 28.59
C GLY A 277 0.27 -36.98 28.37
N CYS A 278 -0.03 -36.30 27.29
CA CYS A 278 0.47 -34.94 27.03
C CYS A 278 -0.52 -33.88 27.58
N GLU A 279 -0.05 -33.07 28.51
CA GLU A 279 -0.86 -32.00 29.12
C GLU A 279 -0.81 -30.73 28.27
N VAL A 280 -1.98 -30.09 28.08
CA VAL A 280 -2.08 -28.77 27.50
C VAL A 280 -1.92 -27.74 28.64
N LEU A 281 -0.81 -27.01 28.63
CA LEU A 281 -0.46 -26.03 29.65
C LEU A 281 -1.13 -24.68 29.38
N SER A 282 -1.16 -24.29 28.12
CA SER A 282 -1.91 -23.09 27.69
C SER A 282 -2.40 -23.23 26.25
N MET A 283 -3.49 -22.53 25.94
CA MET A 283 -4.02 -22.39 24.60
C MET A 283 -4.47 -20.95 24.38
N ARG A 284 -4.02 -20.36 23.29
CA ARG A 284 -4.38 -18.99 22.91
C ARG A 284 -4.67 -18.95 21.41
N GLU A 285 -5.78 -18.32 21.05
CA GLU A 285 -5.98 -17.94 19.67
C GLU A 285 -5.03 -16.78 19.35
N ASN A 286 -4.17 -16.98 18.38
CA ASN A 286 -3.30 -15.96 17.83
C ASN A 286 -3.97 -15.44 16.56
N ASP A 287 -4.87 -14.48 16.71
CA ASP A 287 -5.52 -13.75 15.65
C ASP A 287 -4.83 -12.39 15.55
N GLU A 288 -3.58 -12.42 15.06
CA GLU A 288 -2.88 -11.17 14.79
C GLU A 288 -3.51 -10.55 13.55
N SER A 289 -4.56 -9.76 13.77
CA SER A 289 -5.16 -8.99 12.69
C SER A 289 -4.11 -8.04 12.09
N LEU A 290 -4.28 -7.66 10.83
CA LEU A 290 -3.44 -6.66 10.19
C LEU A 290 -3.37 -5.36 11.01
N GLU A 291 -4.47 -5.00 11.67
CA GLU A 291 -4.52 -3.85 12.58
C GLU A 291 -3.66 -4.06 13.83
N SER A 292 -3.74 -5.25 14.46
CA SER A 292 -2.91 -5.60 15.62
C SER A 292 -1.43 -5.60 15.26
N TYR A 293 -1.05 -6.19 14.12
CA TYR A 293 0.31 -6.14 13.59
C TYR A 293 0.80 -4.71 13.42
N TYR A 294 -0.03 -3.86 12.80
CA TYR A 294 0.30 -2.45 12.59
C TYR A 294 0.47 -1.69 13.92
N ILE A 295 -0.45 -1.91 14.89
CA ILE A 295 -0.38 -1.30 16.22
C ILE A 295 0.89 -1.76 16.94
N ASN A 296 1.22 -3.06 16.91
CA ASN A 296 2.42 -3.62 17.53
C ASN A 296 3.69 -3.05 16.87
N LEU A 297 3.70 -2.97 15.55
CA LEU A 297 4.81 -2.38 14.80
C LEU A 297 5.04 -0.90 15.16
N MET A 298 3.96 -0.13 15.38
CA MET A 298 4.01 1.28 15.75
C MET A 298 4.18 1.52 17.25
N GLY A 299 3.80 0.55 18.09
CA GLY A 299 3.89 0.59 19.57
C GLY A 299 5.17 -0.01 20.13
N GLY A 300 5.90 -0.82 19.37
CA GLY A 300 7.07 -1.60 19.81
C GLY A 300 8.32 -0.80 20.23
N GLY A 301 8.23 0.53 20.32
CA GLY A 301 9.28 1.38 20.90
C GLY A 301 9.14 1.67 22.40
N ARG A 302 8.23 0.98 23.13
CA ARG A 302 7.99 1.27 24.55
C ARG A 302 8.45 0.18 25.54
N ASN A 303 8.98 -0.95 25.07
CA ASN A 303 9.56 -1.97 25.96
C ASN A 303 10.88 -2.49 25.37
N ALA A 304 11.94 -1.74 25.58
CA ALA A 304 13.33 -2.20 25.59
C ALA A 304 14.09 -1.32 26.60
#